data_eed2778d6f324865efea24a1364a286f
#
_entry.id   eed2778d6f324865efea24a1364a286f
#
_cell.length_a   1.000
_cell.length_b   1.000
_cell.length_c   1.000
_cell.angle_alpha   90.00
_cell.angle_beta   90.00
_cell.angle_gamma   90.00
#
_symmetry.space_group_name_H-M   'P 1'
#
loop_
_entity.id
_entity.type
_entity.pdbx_description
1 polymer ?
#
loop_
_entity_poly.entity_id
_entity_poly.type
_entity_poly.pdbx_seq_one_letter_code
_entity_poly.pdbx_strand_id
1 'polypeptide(L)'
;MLDVCLVGTGGMMPLPRRWLTALMTRYNGSSLLIDCGEGTQVAIKEKGWSFKPIDVICFTHYHGDHISGLPGLLLTMGNADRTEPLTLVGPKGLERVVNALRVIAPELPFEIKFIEITQPEQVIELNGYRITAFKVNHNVLCYGYTLEILRQGKFSAERAKEQDIPLKYWNPLQKGQTIEADGITYTPKMVLGPARKGIRLTYTTDTRPTESILQNAKESDLFICEGMYGEDDKADKARGYKHMTFREAAVLARDARVKEMWLTHYSPSLVRPDEFMDKVREIFPNAYPGKDGKSLELNFEE
;
A
#
# COMPACT_ATOMS: atom_id res chain seq x y z
N MET A 1 1.33 14.96 2.78
CA MET A 1 2.13 14.07 3.64
C MET A 1 1.42 12.73 3.73
N LEU A 2 2.13 11.66 3.46
CA LEU A 2 1.68 10.27 3.58
C LEU A 2 2.58 9.57 4.62
N ASP A 3 2.00 9.14 5.74
CA ASP A 3 2.71 8.32 6.70
C ASP A 3 2.72 6.86 6.23
N VAL A 4 3.86 6.21 6.32
CA VAL A 4 4.06 4.80 5.93
C VAL A 4 4.68 4.06 7.10
N CYS A 5 4.19 2.85 7.41
CA CYS A 5 4.76 1.99 8.44
C CYS A 5 4.72 0.52 8.03
N LEU A 6 5.87 -0.15 8.03
CA LEU A 6 5.92 -1.62 8.03
C LEU A 6 5.45 -2.11 9.39
N VAL A 7 4.25 -2.68 9.44
CA VAL A 7 3.65 -3.20 10.66
C VAL A 7 4.23 -4.58 10.98
N GLY A 8 4.41 -5.41 9.96
CA GLY A 8 5.04 -6.71 10.07
C GLY A 8 5.90 -7.01 8.83
N THR A 9 7.03 -7.68 9.04
CA THR A 9 8.05 -7.95 8.01
C THR A 9 8.38 -9.42 7.81
N GLY A 10 7.74 -10.31 8.56
CA GLY A 10 7.95 -11.76 8.47
C GLY A 10 7.08 -12.42 7.41
N GLY A 11 7.63 -13.44 6.73
CA GLY A 11 6.88 -14.36 5.88
C GLY A 11 6.76 -15.74 6.51
N MET A 12 5.77 -16.53 6.07
CA MET A 12 5.48 -17.92 6.41
C MET A 12 4.95 -18.14 7.84
N MET A 13 5.69 -17.77 8.89
CA MET A 13 5.30 -18.00 10.29
C MET A 13 5.73 -16.83 11.17
N PRO A 14 4.95 -16.49 12.22
CA PRO A 14 5.33 -15.44 13.15
C PRO A 14 6.53 -15.87 13.97
N LEU A 15 7.44 -14.95 14.23
CA LEU A 15 8.58 -15.12 15.10
C LEU A 15 8.49 -14.13 16.27
N PRO A 16 9.11 -14.42 17.40
CA PRO A 16 9.26 -13.43 18.46
C PRO A 16 9.94 -12.16 17.90
N ARG A 17 9.29 -11.02 18.06
CA ARG A 17 9.76 -9.69 17.59
C ARG A 17 9.80 -9.56 16.04
N ARG A 18 9.04 -10.37 15.32
CA ARG A 18 8.82 -10.21 13.88
C ARG A 18 7.41 -10.70 13.55
N TRP A 19 6.51 -9.76 13.42
CA TRP A 19 5.12 -10.01 13.04
C TRP A 19 5.01 -10.35 11.56
N LEU A 20 3.96 -11.04 11.19
CA LEU A 20 3.69 -11.39 9.80
C LEU A 20 3.31 -10.17 8.97
N THR A 21 3.38 -10.36 7.69
CA THR A 21 3.31 -9.33 6.66
C THR A 21 2.13 -8.38 6.82
N ALA A 22 2.43 -7.09 6.99
CA ALA A 22 1.47 -6.01 6.96
C ALA A 22 2.15 -4.65 6.74
N LEU A 23 1.58 -3.82 5.87
CA LEU A 23 1.96 -2.43 5.63
C LEU A 23 0.77 -1.53 5.95
N MET A 24 0.97 -0.47 6.72
CA MET A 24 -0.07 0.52 6.99
C MET A 24 0.36 1.91 6.53
N THR A 25 -0.56 2.61 5.89
CA THR A 25 -0.38 4.01 5.50
C THR A 25 -1.48 4.88 6.11
N ARG A 26 -1.19 6.18 6.32
CA ARG A 26 -2.17 7.16 6.81
C ARG A 26 -2.12 8.42 5.94
N TYR A 27 -3.28 8.86 5.51
CA TYR A 27 -3.45 10.06 4.71
C TYR A 27 -4.78 10.75 5.02
N ASN A 28 -4.77 12.05 5.35
CA ASN A 28 -5.96 12.87 5.61
C ASN A 28 -6.96 12.24 6.60
N GLY A 29 -6.47 11.64 7.67
CA GLY A 29 -7.30 11.03 8.70
C GLY A 29 -7.80 9.61 8.38
N SER A 30 -7.58 9.12 7.17
CA SER A 30 -7.86 7.74 6.74
C SER A 30 -6.61 6.87 6.80
N SER A 31 -6.77 5.61 7.11
CA SER A 31 -5.69 4.62 7.09
C SER A 31 -6.00 3.50 6.09
N LEU A 32 -4.98 3.08 5.36
CA LEU A 32 -5.03 1.94 4.45
C LEU A 32 -4.02 0.90 4.92
N LEU A 33 -4.47 -0.36 5.04
CA LEU A 33 -3.64 -1.52 5.37
C LEU A 33 -3.46 -2.37 4.12
N ILE A 34 -2.25 -2.88 3.86
CA ILE A 34 -2.00 -3.92 2.85
C ILE A 34 -1.53 -5.15 3.59
N ASP A 35 -2.28 -6.23 3.44
CA ASP A 35 -2.19 -7.49 4.17
C ASP A 35 -2.44 -7.35 5.69
N CYS A 36 -2.81 -8.46 6.31
CA CYS A 36 -3.13 -8.54 7.72
C CYS A 36 -2.69 -9.93 8.25
N GLY A 37 -1.39 -10.13 8.34
CA GLY A 37 -0.82 -11.35 8.90
C GLY A 37 -1.07 -11.47 10.41
N GLU A 38 -0.78 -12.62 10.97
CA GLU A 38 -0.94 -12.85 12.41
C GLU A 38 -0.09 -11.86 13.22
N GLY A 39 -0.69 -11.25 14.24
CA GLY A 39 -0.05 -10.26 15.10
C GLY A 39 -0.18 -8.81 14.61
N THR A 40 -0.74 -8.55 13.42
CA THR A 40 -0.91 -7.18 12.89
C THR A 40 -1.57 -6.23 13.88
N GLN A 41 -2.63 -6.65 14.59
CA GLN A 41 -3.28 -5.80 15.60
C GLN A 41 -2.37 -5.47 16.79
N VAL A 42 -1.48 -6.37 17.17
CA VAL A 42 -0.51 -6.13 18.24
C VAL A 42 0.52 -5.11 17.79
N ALA A 43 1.08 -5.32 16.60
CA ALA A 43 2.08 -4.43 16.03
C ALA A 43 1.55 -2.99 15.79
N ILE A 44 0.30 -2.83 15.32
CA ILE A 44 -0.35 -1.52 15.20
C ILE A 44 -0.46 -0.85 16.58
N LYS A 45 -0.81 -1.60 17.62
CA LYS A 45 -0.89 -1.10 19.01
C LYS A 45 0.48 -0.70 19.54
N GLU A 46 1.51 -1.52 19.32
CA GLU A 46 2.91 -1.23 19.69
C GLU A 46 3.41 0.04 18.99
N LYS A 47 3.03 0.25 17.75
CA LYS A 47 3.33 1.49 16.99
C LYS A 47 2.61 2.72 17.55
N GLY A 48 1.58 2.55 18.37
CA GLY A 48 0.74 3.63 18.88
C GLY A 48 -0.23 4.19 17.84
N TRP A 49 -0.52 3.44 16.77
CA TRP A 49 -1.49 3.84 15.77
C TRP A 49 -2.89 3.35 16.13
N SER A 50 -3.90 4.05 15.63
CA SER A 50 -5.31 3.75 15.92
C SER A 50 -5.90 2.78 14.88
N PHE A 51 -6.82 1.93 15.33
CA PHE A 51 -7.57 0.99 14.48
C PHE A 51 -8.78 1.65 13.82
N LYS A 52 -9.43 2.59 14.51
CA LYS A 52 -10.68 3.21 14.04
C LYS A 52 -10.57 3.85 12.66
N PRO A 53 -9.46 4.54 12.29
CA PRO A 53 -9.31 5.16 10.98
C PRO A 53 -8.98 4.19 9.83
N ILE A 54 -8.87 2.87 10.07
CA ILE A 54 -8.59 1.91 8.98
C ILE A 54 -9.84 1.76 8.11
N ASP A 55 -9.86 2.45 7.00
CA ASP A 55 -11.01 2.50 6.09
C ASP A 55 -10.90 1.50 4.94
N VAL A 56 -9.67 1.10 4.61
CA VAL A 56 -9.37 0.19 3.49
C VAL A 56 -8.37 -0.86 3.94
N ILE A 57 -8.63 -2.14 3.61
CA ILE A 57 -7.64 -3.21 3.71
C ILE A 57 -7.52 -3.86 2.33
N CYS A 58 -6.32 -3.86 1.77
CA CYS A 58 -5.98 -4.53 0.52
C CYS A 58 -5.28 -5.85 0.81
N PHE A 59 -5.66 -6.93 0.16
CA PHE A 59 -4.97 -8.21 0.24
C PHE A 59 -4.22 -8.50 -1.04
N THR A 60 -2.93 -8.84 -0.91
CA THR A 60 -2.13 -9.29 -2.04
C THR A 60 -2.57 -10.66 -2.52
N HIS A 61 -2.81 -11.57 -1.59
CA HIS A 61 -3.33 -12.93 -1.79
C HIS A 61 -3.84 -13.52 -0.46
N TYR A 62 -4.21 -14.80 -0.43
CA TYR A 62 -4.86 -15.41 0.73
C TYR A 62 -4.06 -16.51 1.42
N HIS A 63 -2.72 -16.49 1.37
CA HIS A 63 -1.91 -17.32 2.25
C HIS A 63 -2.07 -16.85 3.72
N GLY A 64 -1.89 -17.77 4.66
CA GLY A 64 -2.16 -17.51 6.07
C GLY A 64 -1.38 -16.32 6.63
N ASP A 65 -0.12 -16.20 6.28
CA ASP A 65 0.76 -15.12 6.72
C ASP A 65 0.38 -13.71 6.20
N HIS A 66 -0.61 -13.63 5.31
CA HIS A 66 -1.15 -12.37 4.78
C HIS A 66 -2.57 -12.05 5.26
N ILE A 67 -3.32 -13.02 5.81
CA ILE A 67 -4.74 -12.79 6.13
C ILE A 67 -5.18 -13.33 7.50
N SER A 68 -4.38 -14.18 8.15
CA SER A 68 -4.80 -14.84 9.40
C SER A 68 -5.06 -13.89 10.56
N GLY A 69 -4.50 -12.68 10.55
CA GLY A 69 -4.75 -11.65 11.56
C GLY A 69 -6.09 -10.91 11.41
N LEU A 70 -6.76 -11.06 10.26
CA LEU A 70 -7.97 -10.31 9.94
C LEU A 70 -9.10 -10.49 10.97
N PRO A 71 -9.49 -11.71 11.42
CA PRO A 71 -10.58 -11.87 12.35
C PRO A 71 -10.36 -11.12 13.67
N GLY A 72 -9.14 -11.21 14.21
CA GLY A 72 -8.76 -10.49 15.43
C GLY A 72 -8.75 -8.98 15.24
N LEU A 73 -8.29 -8.49 14.08
CA LEU A 73 -8.29 -7.08 13.76
C LEU A 73 -9.73 -6.53 13.66
N LEU A 74 -10.64 -7.25 12.99
CA LEU A 74 -12.05 -6.85 12.88
C LEU A 74 -12.73 -6.70 14.24
N LEU A 75 -12.51 -7.65 15.16
CA LEU A 75 -13.00 -7.56 16.52
C LEU A 75 -12.39 -6.36 17.28
N THR A 76 -11.08 -6.13 17.10
CA THR A 76 -10.40 -4.99 17.71
C THR A 76 -10.92 -3.65 17.19
N MET A 77 -11.22 -3.56 15.91
CA MET A 77 -11.83 -2.36 15.29
C MET A 77 -13.24 -2.11 15.83
N GLY A 78 -14.04 -3.17 16.00
CA GLY A 78 -15.36 -3.06 16.63
C GLY A 78 -15.28 -2.58 18.07
N ASN A 79 -14.33 -3.12 18.85
CA ASN A 79 -14.09 -2.72 20.24
C ASN A 79 -13.49 -1.30 20.38
N ALA A 80 -12.99 -0.73 19.28
CA ALA A 80 -12.52 0.66 19.20
C ALA A 80 -13.62 1.64 18.73
N ASP A 81 -14.89 1.25 18.87
CA ASP A 81 -16.07 2.04 18.53
C ASP A 81 -16.11 2.47 17.05
N ARG A 82 -15.62 1.62 16.14
CA ARG A 82 -15.79 1.86 14.71
C ARG A 82 -17.20 1.48 14.29
N THR A 83 -17.88 2.40 13.61
CA THR A 83 -19.22 2.21 13.02
C THR A 83 -19.23 2.49 11.52
N GLU A 84 -18.20 3.18 11.01
CA GLU A 84 -18.05 3.50 9.59
C GLU A 84 -17.75 2.26 8.76
N PRO A 85 -18.24 2.14 7.52
CA PRO A 85 -17.99 1.01 6.65
C PRO A 85 -16.48 0.77 6.44
N LEU A 86 -16.10 -0.51 6.39
CA LEU A 86 -14.74 -0.96 6.03
C LEU A 86 -14.75 -1.51 4.60
N THR A 87 -13.86 -1.04 3.75
CA THR A 87 -13.70 -1.58 2.40
C THR A 87 -12.54 -2.56 2.34
N LEU A 88 -12.81 -3.78 1.89
CA LEU A 88 -11.80 -4.79 1.62
C LEU A 88 -11.59 -4.92 0.11
N VAL A 89 -10.34 -4.92 -0.32
CA VAL A 89 -9.91 -5.06 -1.71
C VAL A 89 -9.03 -6.30 -1.81
N GLY A 90 -9.23 -7.14 -2.83
CA GLY A 90 -8.36 -8.30 -2.99
C GLY A 90 -8.68 -9.16 -4.21
N PRO A 91 -7.91 -10.23 -4.43
CA PRO A 91 -8.12 -11.15 -5.53
C PRO A 91 -9.53 -11.75 -5.55
N LYS A 92 -9.93 -12.29 -6.68
CA LYS A 92 -11.22 -13.02 -6.84
C LYS A 92 -11.42 -14.07 -5.72
N GLY A 93 -12.60 -14.09 -5.12
CA GLY A 93 -12.97 -14.95 -3.99
C GLY A 93 -12.80 -14.28 -2.63
N LEU A 94 -12.52 -12.98 -2.58
CA LEU A 94 -12.33 -12.18 -1.37
C LEU A 94 -13.47 -12.35 -0.38
N GLU A 95 -14.71 -12.10 -0.82
CA GLU A 95 -15.87 -12.18 0.05
C GLU A 95 -16.04 -13.58 0.66
N ARG A 96 -15.85 -14.63 -0.12
CA ARG A 96 -15.95 -16.02 0.36
C ARG A 96 -14.89 -16.31 1.44
N VAL A 97 -13.63 -15.89 1.20
CA VAL A 97 -12.53 -16.13 2.14
C VAL A 97 -12.76 -15.37 3.44
N VAL A 98 -13.08 -14.08 3.35
CA VAL A 98 -13.33 -13.23 4.53
C VAL A 98 -14.52 -13.74 5.35
N ASN A 99 -15.62 -14.10 4.69
CA ASN A 99 -16.79 -14.64 5.40
C ASN A 99 -16.51 -15.98 6.08
N ALA A 100 -15.65 -16.83 5.52
CA ALA A 100 -15.19 -18.06 6.17
C ALA A 100 -14.32 -17.78 7.41
N LEU A 101 -13.40 -16.82 7.31
CA LEU A 101 -12.52 -16.45 8.44
C LEU A 101 -13.28 -15.78 9.58
N ARG A 102 -14.25 -14.91 9.27
CA ARG A 102 -14.98 -14.15 10.27
C ARG A 102 -16.16 -14.91 10.91
N VAL A 103 -16.28 -16.19 10.70
CA VAL A 103 -17.26 -17.05 11.37
C VAL A 103 -17.19 -16.91 12.92
N ILE A 104 -16.02 -16.59 13.46
CA ILE A 104 -15.79 -16.31 14.88
C ILE A 104 -16.12 -14.86 15.29
N ALA A 105 -16.40 -13.98 14.33
CA ALA A 105 -16.79 -12.59 14.51
C ALA A 105 -18.01 -12.27 13.60
N PRO A 106 -19.15 -12.96 13.81
CA PRO A 106 -20.29 -12.88 12.89
C PRO A 106 -20.95 -11.51 12.88
N GLU A 107 -20.97 -10.84 14.03
CA GLU A 107 -21.57 -9.53 14.23
C GLU A 107 -20.47 -8.48 14.44
N LEU A 108 -20.49 -7.46 13.59
CA LEU A 108 -19.60 -6.30 13.68
C LEU A 108 -20.45 -5.03 13.68
N PRO A 109 -20.06 -3.97 14.41
CA PRO A 109 -20.80 -2.73 14.48
C PRO A 109 -20.67 -1.87 13.19
N PHE A 110 -20.03 -2.39 12.14
CA PHE A 110 -19.81 -1.74 10.86
C PHE A 110 -20.03 -2.70 9.68
N GLU A 111 -20.39 -2.13 8.55
CA GLU A 111 -20.54 -2.85 7.27
C GLU A 111 -19.14 -3.17 6.68
N ILE A 112 -19.03 -4.34 6.04
CA ILE A 112 -17.86 -4.69 5.19
C ILE A 112 -18.29 -4.61 3.73
N LYS A 113 -17.57 -3.79 2.95
CA LYS A 113 -17.72 -3.67 1.50
C LYS A 113 -16.58 -4.41 0.81
N PHE A 114 -16.91 -5.15 -0.25
CA PHE A 114 -15.94 -5.96 -0.99
C PHE A 114 -15.71 -5.41 -2.39
N ILE A 115 -14.43 -5.30 -2.77
CA ILE A 115 -14.00 -4.97 -4.13
C ILE A 115 -13.04 -6.08 -4.58
N GLU A 116 -13.53 -6.98 -5.42
CA GLU A 116 -12.70 -8.02 -6.03
C GLU A 116 -11.95 -7.48 -7.25
N ILE A 117 -10.65 -7.79 -7.31
CA ILE A 117 -9.81 -7.47 -8.46
C ILE A 117 -10.07 -8.52 -9.53
N THR A 118 -10.55 -8.07 -10.69
CA THR A 118 -10.95 -8.95 -11.81
C THR A 118 -10.05 -8.81 -13.03
N GLN A 119 -9.20 -7.79 -13.07
CA GLN A 119 -8.31 -7.49 -14.18
C GLN A 119 -6.84 -7.74 -13.79
N PRO A 120 -5.95 -8.02 -14.75
CA PRO A 120 -4.51 -8.09 -14.49
C PRO A 120 -3.93 -6.81 -13.90
N GLU A 121 -4.50 -5.67 -14.25
CA GLU A 121 -4.24 -4.36 -13.66
C GLU A 121 -5.57 -3.63 -13.48
N GLN A 122 -5.82 -3.10 -12.28
CA GLN A 122 -7.06 -2.43 -11.94
C GLN A 122 -6.81 -1.22 -11.05
N VAL A 123 -7.38 -0.08 -11.43
CA VAL A 123 -7.30 1.16 -10.66
C VAL A 123 -8.56 1.33 -9.83
N ILE A 124 -8.39 1.68 -8.55
CA ILE A 124 -9.46 1.91 -7.58
C ILE A 124 -9.16 3.24 -6.88
N GLU A 125 -10.13 4.13 -6.81
CA GLU A 125 -9.98 5.41 -6.11
C GLU A 125 -10.82 5.38 -4.82
N LEU A 126 -10.15 5.44 -3.68
CA LEU A 126 -10.76 5.37 -2.35
C LEU A 126 -10.04 6.33 -1.38
N ASN A 127 -10.79 7.13 -0.63
CA ASN A 127 -10.32 7.94 0.49
C ASN A 127 -9.09 8.82 0.18
N GLY A 128 -9.02 9.33 -1.06
CA GLY A 128 -7.91 10.16 -1.53
C GLY A 128 -6.68 9.40 -2.01
N TYR A 129 -6.73 8.06 -1.99
CA TYR A 129 -5.76 7.19 -2.64
C TYR A 129 -6.23 6.83 -4.05
N ARG A 130 -5.31 6.83 -4.99
CA ARG A 130 -5.41 6.09 -6.23
C ARG A 130 -4.61 4.81 -6.09
N ILE A 131 -5.30 3.68 -6.02
CA ILE A 131 -4.74 2.36 -5.76
C ILE A 131 -4.68 1.62 -7.09
N THR A 132 -3.49 1.27 -7.58
CA THR A 132 -3.33 0.39 -8.73
C THR A 132 -2.94 -0.99 -8.24
N ALA A 133 -3.85 -1.95 -8.37
CA ALA A 133 -3.55 -3.37 -8.16
C ALA A 133 -3.01 -3.95 -9.47
N PHE A 134 -1.87 -4.64 -9.43
CA PHE A 134 -1.26 -5.26 -10.62
C PHE A 134 -0.81 -6.68 -10.32
N LYS A 135 -1.11 -7.59 -11.26
CA LYS A 135 -0.82 -9.03 -11.12
C LYS A 135 0.69 -9.28 -11.09
N VAL A 136 1.12 -10.12 -10.16
CA VAL A 136 2.49 -10.58 -9.98
C VAL A 136 2.61 -12.11 -10.13
N ASN A 137 3.81 -12.66 -10.03
CA ASN A 137 4.09 -14.09 -10.31
C ASN A 137 4.32 -14.88 -9.03
N HIS A 138 3.25 -15.40 -8.45
CA HIS A 138 3.29 -16.32 -7.32
C HIS A 138 2.56 -17.65 -7.59
N ASN A 139 2.54 -18.56 -6.62
CA ASN A 139 1.89 -19.88 -6.73
C ASN A 139 0.36 -19.81 -6.75
N VAL A 140 -0.20 -18.73 -6.19
CA VAL A 140 -1.63 -18.40 -6.21
C VAL A 140 -1.83 -17.06 -6.91
N LEU A 141 -3.09 -16.69 -7.16
CA LEU A 141 -3.42 -15.36 -7.68
C LEU A 141 -2.97 -14.30 -6.68
N CYS A 142 -2.00 -13.49 -7.09
CA CYS A 142 -1.34 -12.50 -6.23
C CYS A 142 -1.20 -11.17 -6.97
N TYR A 143 -1.34 -10.07 -6.22
CA TYR A 143 -1.23 -8.70 -6.72
C TYR A 143 -0.23 -7.89 -5.89
N GLY A 144 0.52 -7.02 -6.57
CA GLY A 144 1.18 -5.89 -5.96
C GLY A 144 0.26 -4.66 -5.98
N TYR A 145 0.61 -3.65 -5.22
CA TYR A 145 -0.15 -2.41 -5.12
C TYR A 145 0.74 -1.19 -5.29
N THR A 146 0.31 -0.25 -6.13
CA THR A 146 0.86 1.11 -6.15
C THR A 146 -0.17 2.07 -5.56
N LEU A 147 0.22 2.79 -4.53
CA LEU A 147 -0.57 3.83 -3.89
C LEU A 147 -0.08 5.20 -4.37
N GLU A 148 -0.95 5.99 -4.95
CA GLU A 148 -0.65 7.35 -5.39
C GLU A 148 -1.53 8.36 -4.65
N ILE A 149 -0.89 9.41 -4.15
CA ILE A 149 -1.58 10.61 -3.68
C ILE A 149 -1.40 11.67 -4.75
N LEU A 150 -2.46 11.93 -5.49
CA LEU A 150 -2.43 12.90 -6.60
C LEU A 150 -2.35 14.32 -6.04
N ARG A 151 -1.58 15.17 -6.72
CA ARG A 151 -1.43 16.58 -6.37
C ARG A 151 -1.95 17.47 -7.50
N GLN A 152 -3.00 18.20 -7.20
CA GLN A 152 -3.57 19.16 -8.15
C GLN A 152 -2.59 20.29 -8.48
N GLY A 153 -2.78 20.92 -9.64
CA GLY A 153 -2.07 22.12 -10.03
C GLY A 153 -2.27 23.27 -9.05
N LYS A 154 -1.40 24.26 -9.10
CA LYS A 154 -1.58 25.50 -8.31
C LYS A 154 -2.83 26.23 -8.79
N PHE A 155 -3.67 26.68 -7.85
CA PHE A 155 -4.81 27.52 -8.15
C PHE A 155 -4.33 28.91 -8.58
N SER A 156 -4.89 29.43 -9.68
CA SER A 156 -4.62 30.79 -10.16
C SER A 156 -5.83 31.68 -9.92
N ALA A 157 -5.68 32.61 -8.98
CA ALA A 157 -6.69 33.63 -8.71
C ALA A 157 -6.86 34.60 -9.90
N GLU A 158 -5.79 34.81 -10.68
CA GLU A 158 -5.82 35.63 -11.89
C GLU A 158 -6.75 35.02 -12.95
N ARG A 159 -6.54 33.72 -13.29
CA ARG A 159 -7.42 33.00 -14.21
C ARG A 159 -8.87 32.95 -13.73
N ALA A 160 -9.08 32.78 -12.41
CA ALA A 160 -10.43 32.76 -11.86
C ALA A 160 -11.13 34.12 -12.03
N LYS A 161 -10.39 35.23 -11.88
CA LYS A 161 -10.89 36.59 -12.11
C LYS A 161 -11.13 36.88 -13.60
N GLU A 162 -10.18 36.50 -14.46
CA GLU A 162 -10.30 36.69 -15.93
C GLU A 162 -11.51 35.96 -16.53
N GLN A 163 -11.95 34.87 -15.91
CA GLN A 163 -13.09 34.09 -16.33
C GLN A 163 -14.37 34.37 -15.52
N ASP A 164 -14.38 35.47 -14.77
CA ASP A 164 -15.50 35.91 -13.91
C ASP A 164 -16.07 34.81 -13.00
N ILE A 165 -15.19 33.90 -12.52
CA ILE A 165 -15.62 32.80 -11.65
C ILE A 165 -15.92 33.33 -10.24
N PRO A 166 -17.15 33.14 -9.73
CA PRO A 166 -17.53 33.61 -8.40
C PRO A 166 -16.65 33.02 -7.29
N LEU A 167 -16.27 33.85 -6.32
CA LEU A 167 -15.41 33.46 -5.19
C LEU A 167 -15.89 32.21 -4.46
N LYS A 168 -17.20 32.02 -4.33
CA LYS A 168 -17.80 30.83 -3.69
C LYS A 168 -17.42 29.51 -4.36
N TYR A 169 -16.99 29.51 -5.64
CA TYR A 169 -16.59 28.34 -6.40
C TYR A 169 -15.08 28.05 -6.38
N TRP A 170 -14.26 28.99 -5.89
CA TRP A 170 -12.79 28.85 -5.93
C TRP A 170 -12.31 27.65 -5.12
N ASN A 171 -12.78 27.50 -3.88
CA ASN A 171 -12.37 26.39 -3.02
C ASN A 171 -12.81 25.01 -3.57
N PRO A 172 -14.06 24.81 -3.99
CA PRO A 172 -14.44 23.56 -4.67
C PRO A 172 -13.62 23.26 -5.93
N LEU A 173 -13.40 24.26 -6.79
CA LEU A 173 -12.58 24.10 -8.01
C LEU A 173 -11.12 23.78 -7.68
N GLN A 174 -10.55 24.41 -6.65
CA GLN A 174 -9.21 24.09 -6.15
C GLN A 174 -9.10 22.64 -5.64
N LYS A 175 -10.20 22.08 -5.11
CA LYS A 175 -10.30 20.70 -4.67
C LYS A 175 -10.61 19.71 -5.81
N GLY A 176 -10.63 20.17 -7.07
CA GLY A 176 -10.88 19.33 -8.22
C GLY A 176 -12.35 19.08 -8.53
N GLN A 177 -13.30 19.77 -7.89
CA GLN A 177 -14.73 19.60 -8.13
C GLN A 177 -15.18 20.43 -9.33
N THR A 178 -16.03 19.84 -10.19
CA THR A 178 -16.74 20.55 -11.24
C THR A 178 -18.05 21.10 -10.67
N ILE A 179 -18.43 22.32 -11.03
CA ILE A 179 -19.64 22.98 -10.55
C ILE A 179 -20.48 23.38 -11.74
N GLU A 180 -21.75 23.05 -11.67
CA GLU A 180 -22.76 23.50 -12.61
C GLU A 180 -23.67 24.54 -11.91
N ALA A 181 -23.71 25.77 -12.43
CA ALA A 181 -24.53 26.83 -11.88
C ALA A 181 -24.92 27.82 -12.98
N ASP A 182 -26.18 28.23 -12.98
CA ASP A 182 -26.77 29.23 -13.91
C ASP A 182 -26.51 28.88 -15.40
N GLY A 183 -26.50 27.58 -15.74
CA GLY A 183 -26.23 27.10 -17.10
C GLY A 183 -24.76 27.14 -17.52
N ILE A 184 -23.86 27.44 -16.59
CA ILE A 184 -22.39 27.46 -16.82
C ILE A 184 -21.75 26.30 -16.06
N THR A 185 -20.85 25.57 -16.71
CA THR A 185 -20.03 24.52 -16.11
C THR A 185 -18.64 25.08 -15.80
N TYR A 186 -18.33 25.22 -14.52
CA TYR A 186 -16.99 25.61 -14.05
C TYR A 186 -16.18 24.36 -13.76
N THR A 187 -15.02 24.21 -14.40
CA THR A 187 -14.13 23.05 -14.24
C THR A 187 -12.82 23.42 -13.57
N PRO A 188 -12.17 22.50 -12.85
CA PRO A 188 -10.85 22.72 -12.25
C PRO A 188 -9.80 23.21 -13.24
N LYS A 189 -9.84 22.76 -14.49
CA LYS A 189 -8.91 23.16 -15.55
C LYS A 189 -8.91 24.66 -15.86
N MET A 190 -10.02 25.33 -15.56
CA MET A 190 -10.13 26.80 -15.78
C MET A 190 -9.22 27.57 -14.83
N VAL A 191 -8.98 27.06 -13.62
CA VAL A 191 -8.29 27.77 -12.53
C VAL A 191 -7.02 27.07 -12.04
N LEU A 192 -6.83 25.80 -12.37
CA LEU A 192 -5.64 25.05 -11.96
C LEU A 192 -4.55 25.08 -13.04
N GLY A 193 -3.31 25.22 -12.60
CA GLY A 193 -2.14 24.99 -13.44
C GLY A 193 -1.95 23.49 -13.75
N PRO A 194 -0.82 23.10 -14.38
CA PRO A 194 -0.50 21.70 -14.63
C PRO A 194 -0.46 20.91 -13.33
N ALA A 195 -0.83 19.62 -13.40
CA ALA A 195 -0.73 18.72 -12.25
C ALA A 195 0.72 18.69 -11.76
N ARG A 196 0.87 18.67 -10.44
CA ARG A 196 2.18 18.60 -9.78
C ARG A 196 2.51 17.16 -9.43
N LYS A 197 3.79 16.87 -9.20
CA LYS A 197 4.21 15.55 -8.74
C LYS A 197 3.51 15.22 -7.43
N GLY A 198 2.81 14.09 -7.43
CA GLY A 198 2.19 13.50 -6.25
C GLY A 198 3.19 12.69 -5.42
N ILE A 199 2.67 11.84 -4.53
CA ILE A 199 3.44 10.84 -3.79
C ILE A 199 3.10 9.48 -4.39
N ARG A 200 4.12 8.63 -4.60
CA ARG A 200 3.97 7.29 -5.16
C ARG A 200 4.71 6.27 -4.30
N LEU A 201 3.97 5.28 -3.78
CA LEU A 201 4.48 4.15 -3.02
C LEU A 201 4.09 2.86 -3.73
N THR A 202 5.04 1.96 -4.00
CA THR A 202 4.75 0.64 -4.55
C THR A 202 5.13 -0.45 -3.55
N TYR A 203 4.25 -1.44 -3.40
CA TYR A 203 4.38 -2.55 -2.47
C TYR A 203 4.19 -3.88 -3.19
N THR A 204 5.14 -4.79 -3.01
CA THR A 204 5.06 -6.17 -3.50
C THR A 204 5.57 -7.15 -2.47
N THR A 205 4.87 -8.27 -2.34
CA THR A 205 5.32 -9.45 -1.60
C THR A 205 5.31 -10.65 -2.56
N ASP A 206 5.57 -11.82 -2.09
CA ASP A 206 5.36 -13.16 -2.70
C ASP A 206 5.34 -13.14 -4.22
N THR A 207 6.50 -12.93 -4.83
CA THR A 207 6.59 -12.86 -6.29
C THR A 207 8.00 -13.11 -6.81
N ARG A 208 8.08 -13.60 -8.04
CA ARG A 208 9.29 -13.46 -8.86
C ARG A 208 9.35 -12.05 -9.45
N PRO A 209 10.54 -11.55 -9.85
CA PRO A 209 10.65 -10.37 -10.68
C PRO A 209 9.78 -10.47 -11.92
N THR A 210 9.00 -9.42 -12.20
CA THR A 210 8.12 -9.32 -13.38
C THR A 210 8.20 -7.94 -14.01
N GLU A 211 7.84 -7.86 -15.28
CA GLU A 211 7.71 -6.57 -15.98
C GLU A 211 6.63 -5.69 -15.34
N SER A 212 5.54 -6.30 -14.84
CA SER A 212 4.48 -5.55 -14.16
C SER A 212 4.97 -4.84 -12.90
N ILE A 213 5.90 -5.44 -12.14
CA ILE A 213 6.54 -4.78 -11.01
C ILE A 213 7.39 -3.61 -11.49
N LEU A 214 8.24 -3.82 -12.50
CA LEU A 214 9.11 -2.78 -13.04
C LEU A 214 8.31 -1.55 -13.50
N GLN A 215 7.22 -1.76 -14.23
CA GLN A 215 6.37 -0.68 -14.74
C GLN A 215 5.63 0.04 -13.61
N ASN A 216 5.09 -0.70 -12.66
CA ASN A 216 4.31 -0.11 -11.57
C ASN A 216 5.18 0.52 -10.46
N ALA A 217 6.41 0.04 -10.26
CA ALA A 217 7.36 0.65 -9.32
C ALA A 217 8.10 1.86 -9.91
N LYS A 218 7.99 2.11 -11.21
CA LYS A 218 8.73 3.17 -11.90
C LYS A 218 8.59 4.51 -11.20
N GLU A 219 9.76 5.10 -10.84
CA GLU A 219 9.89 6.41 -10.19
C GLU A 219 9.10 6.56 -8.88
N SER A 220 8.82 5.44 -8.17
CA SER A 220 8.20 5.51 -6.85
C SER A 220 9.09 6.22 -5.85
N ASP A 221 8.48 7.01 -4.98
CA ASP A 221 9.19 7.66 -3.87
C ASP A 221 9.67 6.62 -2.86
N LEU A 222 8.88 5.55 -2.66
CA LEU A 222 9.24 4.38 -1.86
C LEU A 222 8.77 3.11 -2.57
N PHE A 223 9.67 2.15 -2.74
CA PHE A 223 9.37 0.79 -3.19
C PHE A 223 9.60 -0.17 -2.04
N ILE A 224 8.55 -0.83 -1.58
CA ILE A 224 8.62 -1.89 -0.57
C ILE A 224 8.49 -3.22 -1.30
N CYS A 225 9.52 -4.03 -1.23
CA CYS A 225 9.62 -5.25 -2.00
C CYS A 225 9.97 -6.43 -1.09
N GLU A 226 9.45 -7.61 -1.41
CA GLU A 226 9.91 -8.79 -0.71
C GLU A 226 11.41 -8.99 -0.85
N GLY A 227 11.98 -9.59 0.19
CA GLY A 227 13.32 -10.15 0.17
C GLY A 227 13.32 -11.40 1.03
N MET A 228 12.78 -12.50 0.49
CA MET A 228 12.66 -13.75 1.23
C MET A 228 14.03 -14.30 1.63
N TYR A 229 15.05 -14.12 0.78
CA TYR A 229 16.38 -14.66 0.98
C TYR A 229 17.46 -13.59 0.79
N GLY A 230 18.35 -13.47 1.79
CA GLY A 230 19.51 -12.56 1.72
C GLY A 230 20.64 -13.09 0.85
N GLU A 231 20.80 -14.42 0.82
CA GLU A 231 21.91 -15.10 0.14
C GLU A 231 21.65 -15.29 -1.36
N ASP A 232 22.64 -15.00 -2.20
CA ASP A 232 22.56 -15.18 -3.65
C ASP A 232 22.50 -16.67 -4.06
N ASP A 233 23.06 -17.57 -3.29
CA ASP A 233 23.00 -19.03 -3.50
C ASP A 233 21.60 -19.62 -3.28
N LYS A 234 20.70 -18.87 -2.67
CA LYS A 234 19.27 -19.22 -2.52
C LYS A 234 18.42 -18.90 -3.76
N ALA A 235 19.01 -18.41 -4.86
CA ALA A 235 18.27 -18.01 -6.06
C ALA A 235 17.44 -19.16 -6.66
N ASP A 236 17.94 -20.40 -6.66
CA ASP A 236 17.17 -21.57 -7.13
C ASP A 236 15.98 -21.87 -6.22
N LYS A 237 16.18 -21.77 -4.91
CA LYS A 237 15.11 -21.92 -3.93
C LYS A 237 14.07 -20.82 -4.11
N ALA A 238 14.49 -19.57 -4.27
CA ALA A 238 13.61 -18.43 -4.55
C ALA A 238 12.77 -18.69 -5.80
N ARG A 239 13.37 -19.18 -6.89
CA ARG A 239 12.65 -19.55 -8.11
C ARG A 239 11.63 -20.66 -7.89
N GLY A 240 12.00 -21.71 -7.17
CA GLY A 240 11.15 -22.86 -6.91
C GLY A 240 9.89 -22.52 -6.11
N TYR A 241 10.01 -21.62 -5.14
CA TYR A 241 8.90 -21.17 -4.29
C TYR A 241 8.25 -19.85 -4.77
N LYS A 242 8.73 -19.28 -5.89
CA LYS A 242 8.27 -18.01 -6.46
C LYS A 242 8.41 -16.82 -5.51
N HIS A 243 9.60 -16.69 -4.93
CA HIS A 243 10.06 -15.56 -4.13
C HIS A 243 11.30 -14.91 -4.74
N MET A 244 11.82 -13.86 -4.14
CA MET A 244 13.01 -13.14 -4.57
C MET A 244 14.15 -13.21 -3.55
N THR A 245 15.38 -13.08 -4.07
CA THR A 245 16.54 -12.71 -3.28
C THR A 245 16.64 -11.20 -3.13
N PHE A 246 17.41 -10.74 -2.14
CA PHE A 246 17.71 -9.31 -1.96
C PHE A 246 18.32 -8.67 -3.22
N ARG A 247 19.19 -9.41 -3.90
CA ARG A 247 19.82 -8.98 -5.15
C ARG A 247 18.79 -8.73 -6.25
N GLU A 248 17.83 -9.62 -6.42
CA GLU A 248 16.78 -9.48 -7.44
C GLU A 248 15.89 -8.27 -7.15
N ALA A 249 15.53 -8.03 -5.88
CA ALA A 249 14.80 -6.84 -5.45
C ALA A 249 15.59 -5.54 -5.73
N ALA A 250 16.91 -5.54 -5.45
CA ALA A 250 17.77 -4.39 -5.72
C ALA A 250 17.87 -4.05 -7.22
N VAL A 251 17.93 -5.07 -8.08
CA VAL A 251 17.90 -4.88 -9.54
C VAL A 251 16.59 -4.25 -9.99
N LEU A 252 15.45 -4.73 -9.49
CA LEU A 252 14.15 -4.12 -9.78
C LEU A 252 14.10 -2.64 -9.35
N ALA A 253 14.57 -2.33 -8.13
CA ALA A 253 14.58 -0.97 -7.61
C ALA A 253 15.44 -0.02 -8.48
N ARG A 254 16.63 -0.46 -8.89
CA ARG A 254 17.53 0.28 -9.78
C ARG A 254 16.87 0.53 -11.14
N ASP A 255 16.34 -0.52 -11.75
CA ASP A 255 15.80 -0.46 -13.12
C ASP A 255 14.49 0.35 -13.16
N ALA A 256 13.68 0.29 -12.10
CA ALA A 256 12.50 1.12 -11.91
C ALA A 256 12.84 2.57 -11.51
N ARG A 257 14.10 2.89 -11.21
CA ARG A 257 14.56 4.22 -10.76
C ARG A 257 13.77 4.75 -9.57
N VAL A 258 13.48 3.89 -8.60
CA VAL A 258 12.82 4.32 -7.36
C VAL A 258 13.76 5.19 -6.53
N LYS A 259 13.23 6.04 -5.65
CA LYS A 259 14.09 6.88 -4.79
C LYS A 259 14.65 6.12 -3.61
N GLU A 260 13.83 5.27 -2.98
CA GLU A 260 14.18 4.47 -1.81
C GLU A 260 13.53 3.10 -1.92
N MET A 261 14.22 2.05 -1.43
CA MET A 261 13.69 0.69 -1.35
C MET A 261 13.79 0.16 0.08
N TRP A 262 12.70 -0.46 0.55
CA TRP A 262 12.70 -1.27 1.76
C TRP A 262 12.46 -2.73 1.42
N LEU A 263 13.24 -3.61 2.04
CA LEU A 263 13.03 -5.06 1.96
C LEU A 263 12.08 -5.51 3.07
N THR A 264 11.23 -6.47 2.77
CA THR A 264 10.25 -7.05 3.70
C THR A 264 10.03 -8.53 3.41
N HIS A 265 9.09 -9.16 4.10
CA HIS A 265 8.67 -10.55 3.87
C HIS A 265 9.82 -11.56 3.98
N TYR A 266 10.55 -11.48 5.10
CA TYR A 266 11.73 -12.31 5.32
C TYR A 266 11.40 -13.76 5.68
N SER A 267 12.16 -14.70 5.11
CA SER A 267 12.15 -16.10 5.57
C SER A 267 12.39 -16.19 7.09
N PRO A 268 11.73 -17.12 7.78
CA PRO A 268 12.03 -17.38 9.19
C PRO A 268 13.49 -17.70 9.47
N SER A 269 14.20 -18.28 8.50
CA SER A 269 15.64 -18.57 8.62
C SER A 269 16.53 -17.32 8.49
N LEU A 270 16.01 -16.21 7.95
CA LEU A 270 16.75 -14.95 7.78
C LEU A 270 16.62 -14.10 9.03
N VAL A 271 17.48 -14.35 10.02
CA VAL A 271 17.42 -13.69 11.32
C VAL A 271 17.93 -12.25 11.24
N ARG A 272 18.99 -12.00 10.49
CA ARG A 272 19.68 -10.71 10.40
C ARG A 272 19.76 -10.20 8.96
N PRO A 273 18.72 -9.52 8.48
CA PRO A 273 18.71 -8.96 7.12
C PRO A 273 19.86 -7.97 6.87
N ASP A 274 20.26 -7.24 7.92
CA ASP A 274 21.33 -6.23 7.84
C ASP A 274 22.67 -6.79 7.32
N GLU A 275 22.98 -8.06 7.57
CA GLU A 275 24.23 -8.73 7.15
C GLU A 275 24.41 -8.82 5.63
N PHE A 276 23.32 -8.71 4.87
CA PHE A 276 23.32 -8.83 3.42
C PHE A 276 23.23 -7.48 2.69
N MET A 277 23.08 -6.38 3.44
CA MET A 277 22.77 -5.08 2.83
C MET A 277 23.91 -4.44 2.06
N ASP A 278 25.15 -4.77 2.35
CA ASP A 278 26.29 -4.17 1.64
C ASP A 278 26.27 -4.54 0.17
N LYS A 279 26.05 -5.81 -0.17
CA LYS A 279 25.89 -6.29 -1.55
C LYS A 279 24.67 -5.72 -2.25
N VAL A 280 23.60 -5.48 -1.52
CA VAL A 280 22.38 -4.84 -2.03
C VAL A 280 22.65 -3.39 -2.43
N ARG A 281 23.39 -2.66 -1.57
CA ARG A 281 23.71 -1.24 -1.79
C ARG A 281 24.74 -1.02 -2.91
N GLU A 282 25.54 -2.02 -3.26
CA GLU A 282 26.37 -1.98 -4.48
C GLU A 282 25.53 -1.87 -5.75
N ILE A 283 24.30 -2.42 -5.75
CA ILE A 283 23.36 -2.41 -6.88
C ILE A 283 22.43 -1.21 -6.80
N PHE A 284 21.88 -0.96 -5.61
CA PHE A 284 20.96 0.13 -5.32
C PHE A 284 21.30 0.77 -3.95
N PRO A 285 22.01 1.91 -3.92
CA PRO A 285 22.53 2.52 -2.69
C PRO A 285 21.47 2.87 -1.64
N ASN A 286 20.29 3.30 -2.07
CA ASN A 286 19.19 3.71 -1.19
C ASN A 286 18.29 2.51 -0.77
N ALA A 287 18.90 1.36 -0.52
CA ALA A 287 18.22 0.16 -0.02
C ALA A 287 18.38 0.02 1.50
N TYR A 288 17.30 -0.29 2.15
CA TYR A 288 17.25 -0.48 3.60
C TYR A 288 16.50 -1.76 3.98
N PRO A 289 16.93 -2.46 5.03
CA PRO A 289 16.16 -3.56 5.56
C PRO A 289 14.92 -3.01 6.26
N GLY A 290 13.78 -3.67 6.05
CA GLY A 290 12.57 -3.44 6.80
C GLY A 290 12.69 -4.00 8.21
N LYS A 291 12.01 -3.34 9.14
CA LYS A 291 11.84 -3.80 10.53
C LYS A 291 10.39 -3.49 10.93
N ASP A 292 9.83 -4.30 11.78
CA ASP A 292 8.52 -4.02 12.35
C ASP A 292 8.54 -2.65 13.04
N GLY A 293 7.55 -1.83 12.74
CA GLY A 293 7.45 -0.44 13.22
C GLY A 293 8.31 0.59 12.46
N LYS A 294 9.14 0.17 11.46
CA LYS A 294 9.87 1.13 10.60
C LYS A 294 8.88 2.03 9.88
N SER A 295 9.07 3.34 9.95
CA SER A 295 8.16 4.32 9.37
C SER A 295 8.88 5.47 8.70
N LEU A 296 8.18 6.10 7.75
CA LEU A 296 8.62 7.25 6.97
C LEU A 296 7.43 8.15 6.67
N GLU A 297 7.66 9.46 6.65
CA GLU A 297 6.74 10.45 6.13
C GLU A 297 7.16 10.83 4.71
N LEU A 298 6.33 10.51 3.72
CA LEU A 298 6.50 10.96 2.36
C LEU A 298 5.80 12.30 2.18
N ASN A 299 6.55 13.29 1.70
CA ASN A 299 6.05 14.64 1.49
C ASN A 299 6.00 14.97 0.01
N PHE A 300 5.10 15.90 -0.35
CA PHE A 300 5.11 16.47 -1.70
C PHE A 300 6.41 17.27 -1.90
N GLU A 301 7.08 17.02 -3.01
CA GLU A 301 8.19 17.87 -3.45
C GLU A 301 7.67 19.26 -3.85
N GLU A 302 8.41 20.32 -3.49
CA GLU A 302 8.05 21.71 -3.84
C GLU A 302 8.16 22.02 -5.33
#